data_594b1352be4b69d816d2a83f2e084651
#
_entry.id   594b1352be4b69d816d2a83f2e084651
#
_cell.length_a   1.000
_cell.length_b   1.000
_cell.length_c   1.000
_cell.angle_alpha   90.00
_cell.angle_beta   90.00
_cell.angle_gamma   90.00
#
_symmetry.space_group_name_H-M   'P 1'
#
loop_
_entity.id
_entity.type
_entity.pdbx_description
1 polymer ?
#
loop_
_entity_poly.entity_id
_entity_poly.type
_entity_poly.pdbx_seq_one_letter_code
_entity_poly.pdbx_strand_id
1 'polypeptide(L)'
;LALNDFVIKGCDPSRTSKFYLEINGQEVCDYIADGLIVSTPTGSTAYGLSAGGPVLHPSLDAITIVPICPHTLNVRPLVVPPDEVITVKTGDKLLSLAVDGYDSTKCSDNITIRTAKDKALLAFLGEERFYSVLRNKLHWGISPESK
;
A
#
# COMPACT_ATOMS: atom_id res chain seq x y z
N LEU A 1 6.76 -0.06 -12.45
CA LEU A 1 7.14 -0.97 -11.36
C LEU A 1 7.30 -0.18 -10.07
N ALA A 2 6.97 -0.76 -8.93
CA ALA A 2 7.20 -0.20 -7.61
C ALA A 2 8.05 -1.16 -6.77
N LEU A 3 8.94 -0.60 -5.97
CA LEU A 3 9.66 -1.33 -4.93
C LEU A 3 8.84 -1.33 -3.63
N ASN A 4 8.24 -0.18 -3.29
CA ASN A 4 7.45 0.00 -2.09
C ASN A 4 5.95 -0.11 -2.36
N ASP A 5 5.38 0.86 -3.07
CA ASP A 5 3.93 0.98 -3.17
C ASP A 5 3.44 1.71 -4.43
N PHE A 6 2.19 1.43 -4.75
CA PHE A 6 1.33 2.23 -5.61
C PHE A 6 0.31 2.96 -4.75
N VAL A 7 0.23 4.28 -4.88
CA VAL A 7 -0.78 5.10 -4.22
C VAL A 7 -1.79 5.57 -5.25
N ILE A 8 -3.04 5.15 -5.07
CA ILE A 8 -4.15 5.41 -5.97
C ILE A 8 -5.09 6.40 -5.28
N LYS A 9 -5.36 7.54 -5.93
CA LYS A 9 -6.28 8.58 -5.43
C LYS A 9 -7.26 9.02 -6.51
N GLY A 10 -8.38 9.64 -6.10
CA GLY A 10 -9.19 10.43 -7.02
C GLY A 10 -8.42 11.66 -7.50
N CYS A 11 -8.77 12.16 -8.69
CA CYS A 11 -8.12 13.36 -9.24
C CYS A 11 -8.58 14.68 -8.61
N ASP A 12 -9.67 14.67 -7.85
CA ASP A 12 -10.15 15.83 -7.10
C ASP A 12 -9.68 15.75 -5.64
N PRO A 13 -8.67 16.52 -5.22
CA PRO A 13 -8.13 16.46 -3.86
C PRO A 13 -9.06 17.04 -2.80
N SER A 14 -10.15 17.71 -3.21
CA SER A 14 -11.07 18.39 -2.30
C SER A 14 -12.13 17.48 -1.69
N ARG A 15 -12.24 16.24 -2.18
CA ARG A 15 -13.23 15.26 -1.72
C ARG A 15 -12.72 13.83 -1.77
N THR A 16 -13.34 12.99 -0.95
CA THR A 16 -13.14 11.54 -1.00
C THR A 16 -13.65 10.96 -2.31
N SER A 17 -13.02 9.90 -2.76
CA SER A 17 -13.44 9.13 -3.93
C SER A 17 -14.02 7.78 -3.52
N LYS A 18 -14.85 7.21 -4.39
CA LYS A 18 -15.32 5.86 -4.24
C LYS A 18 -14.44 4.92 -5.07
N PHE A 19 -13.86 3.92 -4.41
CA PHE A 19 -13.04 2.90 -5.02
C PHE A 19 -13.72 1.55 -4.92
N TYR A 20 -13.65 0.77 -5.98
CA TYR A 20 -14.13 -0.60 -6.04
C TYR A 20 -12.92 -1.52 -6.17
N LEU A 21 -12.75 -2.39 -5.19
CA LEU A 21 -11.65 -3.37 -5.17
C LEU A 21 -12.15 -4.71 -5.70
N GLU A 22 -11.47 -5.23 -6.71
CA GLU A 22 -11.62 -6.59 -7.18
C GLU A 22 -10.31 -7.36 -7.04
N ILE A 23 -10.40 -8.64 -6.71
CA ILE A 23 -9.26 -9.56 -6.69
C ILE A 23 -9.62 -10.75 -7.56
N ASN A 24 -8.81 -11.04 -8.59
CA ASN A 24 -9.05 -12.07 -9.59
C ASN A 24 -10.43 -11.95 -10.27
N GLY A 25 -10.93 -10.72 -10.43
CA GLY A 25 -12.27 -10.46 -11.01
C GLY A 25 -13.43 -10.64 -10.02
N GLN A 26 -13.17 -10.98 -8.77
CA GLN A 26 -14.18 -11.05 -7.72
C GLN A 26 -14.24 -9.72 -6.97
N GLU A 27 -15.43 -9.16 -6.82
CA GLU A 27 -15.66 -7.98 -5.97
C GLU A 27 -15.37 -8.31 -4.51
N VAL A 28 -14.55 -7.44 -3.86
CA VAL A 28 -14.10 -7.64 -2.48
C VAL A 28 -14.67 -6.55 -1.56
N CYS A 29 -14.53 -5.29 -1.96
CA CYS A 29 -14.89 -4.16 -1.10
C CYS A 29 -15.07 -2.87 -1.89
N ASP A 30 -16.02 -2.06 -1.41
CA ASP A 30 -16.18 -0.65 -1.82
C ASP A 30 -15.60 0.24 -0.73
N TYR A 31 -14.69 1.13 -1.10
CA TYR A 31 -14.12 2.12 -0.19
C TYR A 31 -14.62 3.52 -0.54
N ILE A 32 -15.01 4.28 0.47
CA ILE A 32 -15.09 5.74 0.41
C ILE A 32 -13.88 6.23 1.20
N ALA A 33 -12.87 6.77 0.52
CA ALA A 33 -11.57 7.08 1.12
C ALA A 33 -10.86 8.19 0.34
N ASP A 34 -9.77 8.71 0.91
CA ASP A 34 -8.87 9.63 0.19
C ASP A 34 -8.01 8.91 -0.84
N GLY A 35 -7.86 7.60 -0.70
CA GLY A 35 -7.11 6.75 -1.63
C GLY A 35 -6.95 5.32 -1.15
N LEU A 36 -6.25 4.53 -1.97
CA LEU A 36 -5.80 3.18 -1.64
C LEU A 36 -4.29 3.07 -1.88
N ILE A 37 -3.61 2.36 -0.99
CA ILE A 37 -2.21 1.99 -1.14
C ILE A 37 -2.15 0.49 -1.40
N VAL A 38 -1.44 0.09 -2.44
CA VAL A 38 -1.11 -1.31 -2.71
C VAL A 38 0.40 -1.44 -2.56
N SER A 39 0.88 -2.19 -1.57
CA SER A 39 2.30 -2.23 -1.26
C SER A 39 2.88 -3.63 -1.14
N THR A 40 4.18 -3.71 -1.42
CA THR A 40 5.01 -4.88 -1.17
C THR A 40 5.31 -5.02 0.33
N PRO A 41 5.86 -6.15 0.80
CA PRO A 41 6.34 -6.27 2.18
C PRO A 41 7.41 -5.21 2.53
N THR A 42 8.30 -4.88 1.61
CA THR A 42 9.29 -3.80 1.79
C THR A 42 8.59 -2.45 1.99
N GLY A 43 7.58 -2.16 1.18
CA GLY A 43 6.78 -0.93 1.26
C GLY A 43 5.83 -0.86 2.46
N SER A 44 5.60 -1.98 3.18
CA SER A 44 4.74 -1.99 4.36
C SER A 44 5.22 -1.07 5.49
N THR A 45 6.50 -0.72 5.50
CA THR A 45 7.11 0.24 6.43
C THR A 45 7.25 1.66 5.86
N ALA A 46 6.74 1.90 4.63
CA ALA A 46 6.67 3.21 3.97
C ALA A 46 5.31 3.89 4.23
N TYR A 47 4.65 4.40 3.20
CA TYR A 47 3.39 5.14 3.36
C TYR A 47 2.24 4.27 3.90
N GLY A 48 2.23 2.97 3.57
CA GLY A 48 1.27 2.02 4.12
C GLY A 48 1.24 1.99 5.65
N LEU A 49 2.41 2.11 6.32
CA LEU A 49 2.50 2.18 7.78
C LEU A 49 1.77 3.41 8.33
N SER A 50 2.00 4.58 7.74
CA SER A 50 1.35 5.84 8.16
C SER A 50 -0.16 5.81 7.96
N ALA A 51 -0.64 5.04 7.00
CA ALA A 51 -2.07 4.82 6.76
C ALA A 51 -2.69 3.73 7.67
N GLY A 52 -1.93 3.18 8.62
CA GLY A 52 -2.40 2.16 9.55
C GLY A 52 -2.34 0.72 9.01
N GLY A 53 -1.55 0.50 7.98
CA GLY A 53 -1.28 -0.84 7.44
C GLY A 53 -0.41 -1.70 8.35
N PRO A 54 -0.41 -3.02 8.16
CA PRO A 54 0.43 -3.94 8.92
C PRO A 54 1.89 -3.83 8.50
N VAL A 55 2.80 -4.06 9.44
CA VAL A 55 4.22 -4.26 9.15
C VAL A 55 4.43 -5.69 8.71
N LEU A 56 4.94 -5.88 7.49
CA LEU A 56 5.30 -7.19 6.98
C LEU A 56 6.82 -7.38 7.00
N HIS A 57 7.27 -8.58 7.36
CA HIS A 57 8.67 -8.94 7.19
C HIS A 57 9.02 -9.00 5.69
N PRO A 58 10.14 -8.41 5.22
CA PRO A 58 10.48 -8.36 3.79
C PRO A 58 10.64 -9.72 3.10
N SER A 59 10.82 -10.79 3.87
CA SER A 59 10.89 -12.16 3.31
C SER A 59 9.53 -12.80 3.04
N LEU A 60 8.43 -12.14 3.43
CA LEU A 60 7.09 -12.66 3.14
C LEU A 60 6.75 -12.41 1.66
N ASP A 61 6.15 -13.39 1.05
CA ASP A 61 5.54 -13.24 -0.28
C ASP A 61 4.06 -12.87 -0.08
N ALA A 62 3.77 -11.56 -0.06
CA ALA A 62 2.42 -11.03 0.15
C ALA A 62 2.30 -9.62 -0.47
N ILE A 63 1.07 -9.13 -0.60
CA ILE A 63 0.75 -7.75 -0.97
C ILE A 63 -0.20 -7.19 0.09
N THR A 64 -0.03 -5.92 0.49
CA THR A 64 -0.99 -5.24 1.35
C THR A 64 -1.83 -4.25 0.56
N ILE A 65 -3.11 -4.14 0.92
CA ILE A 65 -4.05 -3.16 0.40
C ILE A 65 -4.54 -2.34 1.58
N VAL A 66 -4.21 -1.05 1.62
CA VAL A 66 -4.43 -0.18 2.77
C VAL A 66 -5.24 1.04 2.33
N PRO A 67 -6.46 1.25 2.84
CA PRO A 67 -7.22 2.46 2.56
C PRO A 67 -6.63 3.66 3.32
N ILE A 68 -6.62 4.83 2.66
CA ILE A 68 -6.19 6.11 3.25
C ILE A 68 -7.42 6.83 3.78
N CYS A 69 -7.46 7.09 5.09
CA CYS A 69 -8.56 7.82 5.75
C CYS A 69 -9.96 7.31 5.32
N PRO A 70 -10.28 6.01 5.43
CA PRO A 70 -11.55 5.50 4.97
C PRO A 70 -12.71 6.04 5.81
N HIS A 71 -13.77 6.46 5.15
CA HIS A 71 -15.05 6.82 5.78
C HIS A 71 -15.94 5.60 6.00
N THR A 72 -15.60 4.47 5.41
CA THR A 72 -16.30 3.18 5.59
C THR A 72 -15.83 2.53 6.89
N LEU A 73 -16.71 2.40 7.87
CA LEU A 73 -16.35 2.00 9.25
C LEU A 73 -15.85 0.55 9.38
N ASN A 74 -16.30 -0.35 8.50
CA ASN A 74 -16.04 -1.79 8.61
C ASN A 74 -14.87 -2.28 7.75
N VAL A 75 -14.04 -1.38 7.22
CA VAL A 75 -12.88 -1.75 6.42
C VAL A 75 -11.61 -1.80 7.26
N ARG A 76 -10.73 -2.72 6.90
CA ARG A 76 -9.40 -2.87 7.48
C ARG A 76 -8.39 -3.09 6.36
N PRO A 77 -7.10 -2.81 6.59
CA PRO A 77 -6.06 -3.25 5.68
C PRO A 77 -6.17 -4.74 5.39
N LEU A 78 -6.01 -5.11 4.13
CA LEU A 78 -6.06 -6.49 3.65
C LEU A 78 -4.67 -6.95 3.27
N VAL A 79 -4.33 -8.19 3.60
CA VAL A 79 -3.09 -8.85 3.15
C VAL A 79 -3.50 -10.02 2.27
N VAL A 80 -2.94 -10.08 1.08
CA VAL A 80 -3.27 -11.10 0.06
C VAL A 80 -2.01 -11.80 -0.45
N PRO A 81 -2.14 -13.01 -1.01
CA PRO A 81 -1.06 -13.71 -1.70
C PRO A 81 -0.46 -12.89 -2.86
N PRO A 82 0.81 -13.15 -3.24
CA PRO A 82 1.53 -12.36 -4.24
C PRO A 82 1.04 -12.60 -5.67
N ASP A 83 0.40 -13.73 -5.94
CA ASP A 83 -0.09 -14.14 -7.25
C ASP A 83 -1.49 -13.59 -7.60
N GLU A 84 -2.10 -12.87 -6.65
CA GLU A 84 -3.39 -12.23 -6.85
C GLU A 84 -3.32 -11.06 -7.85
N VAL A 85 -4.36 -10.95 -8.68
CA VAL A 85 -4.56 -9.82 -9.60
C VAL A 85 -5.48 -8.81 -8.95
N ILE A 86 -4.91 -7.68 -8.54
CA ILE A 86 -5.63 -6.62 -7.85
C ILE A 86 -6.11 -5.60 -8.88
N THR A 87 -7.41 -5.34 -8.92
CA THR A 87 -7.99 -4.31 -9.78
C THR A 87 -8.71 -3.28 -8.91
N VAL A 88 -8.33 -2.02 -9.09
CA VAL A 88 -8.97 -0.87 -8.44
C VAL A 88 -9.68 -0.06 -9.50
N LYS A 89 -10.98 0.10 -9.36
CA LYS A 89 -11.84 0.94 -10.20
C LYS A 89 -12.34 2.14 -9.41
N THR A 90 -12.79 3.17 -10.09
CA THR A 90 -13.45 4.32 -9.46
C THR A 90 -14.74 4.70 -10.18
N GLY A 91 -15.67 5.32 -9.44
CA GLY A 91 -16.81 6.01 -10.04
C GLY A 91 -16.44 7.38 -10.63
N ASP A 92 -15.23 7.87 -10.38
CA ASP A 92 -14.70 9.11 -10.95
C ASP A 92 -14.20 8.87 -12.38
N LYS A 93 -14.03 9.95 -13.15
CA LYS A 93 -13.58 9.83 -14.55
C LYS A 93 -12.12 9.37 -14.69
N LEU A 94 -11.28 9.73 -13.72
CA LEU A 94 -9.84 9.48 -13.74
C LEU A 94 -9.33 9.18 -12.33
N LEU A 95 -8.31 8.33 -12.28
CA LEU A 95 -7.49 8.08 -11.10
C LEU A 95 -6.15 8.81 -11.22
N SER A 96 -5.57 9.12 -10.08
CA SER A 96 -4.19 9.58 -9.93
C SER A 96 -3.37 8.44 -9.32
N LEU A 97 -2.28 8.06 -9.98
CA LEU A 97 -1.37 7.00 -9.57
C LEU A 97 0.01 7.58 -9.25
N ALA A 98 0.48 7.42 -8.03
CA ALA A 98 1.87 7.66 -7.65
C ALA A 98 2.58 6.32 -7.41
N VAL A 99 3.88 6.25 -7.69
CA VAL A 99 4.72 5.06 -7.59
C VAL A 99 5.93 5.39 -6.71
N ASP A 100 6.11 4.69 -5.60
CA ASP A 100 7.24 4.88 -4.67
C ASP A 100 7.43 6.34 -4.23
N GLY A 101 6.35 7.09 -4.08
CA GLY A 101 6.37 8.49 -3.67
C GLY A 101 6.75 9.51 -4.76
N TYR A 102 6.96 9.08 -6.00
CA TYR A 102 7.19 9.98 -7.13
C TYR A 102 5.90 10.65 -7.61
N ASP A 103 6.05 11.70 -8.42
CA ASP A 103 4.94 12.48 -8.95
C ASP A 103 3.83 11.61 -9.55
N SER A 104 2.60 11.99 -9.23
CA SER A 104 1.44 11.22 -9.65
C SER A 104 1.10 11.47 -11.13
N THR A 105 0.73 10.41 -11.81
CA THR A 105 0.24 10.44 -13.19
C THR A 105 -1.26 10.19 -13.21
N LYS A 106 -2.00 10.95 -14.03
CA LYS A 106 -3.43 10.68 -14.26
C LYS A 106 -3.58 9.42 -15.12
N CYS A 107 -4.41 8.51 -14.65
CA CYS A 107 -4.69 7.24 -15.31
C CYS A 107 -6.18 7.14 -15.67
N SER A 108 -6.55 6.04 -16.33
CA SER A 108 -7.95 5.66 -16.54
C SER A 108 -8.67 5.44 -15.20
N ASP A 109 -9.97 5.20 -15.28
CA ASP A 109 -10.84 4.85 -14.14
C ASP A 109 -10.61 3.44 -13.57
N ASN A 110 -9.62 2.73 -14.12
CA ASN A 110 -9.31 1.34 -13.78
C ASN A 110 -7.79 1.12 -13.79
N ILE A 111 -7.26 0.56 -12.70
CA ILE A 111 -5.84 0.21 -12.53
C ILE A 111 -5.76 -1.25 -12.12
N THR A 112 -4.98 -2.05 -12.87
CA THR A 112 -4.67 -3.44 -12.53
C THR A 112 -3.23 -3.56 -12.07
N ILE A 113 -3.02 -4.19 -10.90
CA ILE A 113 -1.73 -4.38 -10.25
C ILE A 113 -1.47 -5.87 -10.11
N ARG A 114 -0.23 -6.26 -10.39
CA ARG A 114 0.27 -7.64 -10.26
C ARG A 114 1.70 -7.61 -9.74
N THR A 115 2.09 -8.65 -9.07
CA THR A 115 3.50 -8.87 -8.75
C THR A 115 4.32 -9.05 -10.03
N ALA A 116 5.46 -8.41 -10.10
CA ALA A 116 6.40 -8.59 -11.21
C ALA A 116 7.05 -9.98 -11.16
N LYS A 117 7.47 -10.50 -12.32
CA LYS A 117 8.22 -11.77 -12.38
C LYS A 117 9.61 -11.64 -11.73
N ASP A 118 10.23 -10.48 -11.92
CA ASP A 118 11.56 -10.21 -11.38
C ASP A 118 11.44 -9.60 -9.98
N LYS A 119 12.29 -10.08 -9.07
CA LYS A 119 12.39 -9.55 -7.70
C LYS A 119 13.54 -8.54 -7.62
N ALA A 120 13.34 -7.46 -6.90
CA ALA A 120 14.43 -6.55 -6.56
C ALA A 120 15.37 -7.22 -5.54
N LEU A 121 16.67 -7.16 -5.81
CA LEU A 121 17.69 -7.66 -4.89
C LEU A 121 18.28 -6.47 -4.12
N LEU A 122 18.03 -6.42 -2.82
CA LEU A 122 18.57 -5.39 -1.95
C LEU A 122 19.85 -5.91 -1.28
N ALA A 123 20.99 -5.26 -1.56
CA ALA A 123 22.25 -5.55 -0.89
C ALA A 123 22.41 -4.65 0.34
N PHE A 124 22.66 -5.26 1.49
CA PHE A 124 22.92 -4.55 2.73
C PHE A 124 24.40 -4.66 3.10
N LEU A 125 25.03 -3.51 3.36
CA LEU A 125 26.40 -3.45 3.86
C LEU A 125 26.36 -3.43 5.39
N GLY A 126 26.43 -4.60 6.02
CA GLY A 126 26.43 -4.72 7.47
C GLY A 126 25.41 -5.74 8.01
N GLU A 127 25.41 -5.90 9.34
CA GLU A 127 24.53 -6.84 10.05
C GLU A 127 23.18 -6.24 10.45
N GLU A 128 22.69 -5.19 9.77
CA GLU A 128 21.38 -4.62 10.08
C GLU A 128 20.27 -5.66 9.83
N ARG A 129 19.68 -6.13 10.93
CA ARG A 129 18.56 -7.06 10.88
C ARG A 129 17.25 -6.28 10.89
N PHE A 130 16.26 -6.74 10.17
CA PHE A 130 14.94 -6.11 10.06
C PHE A 130 14.39 -5.61 11.41
N TYR A 131 14.44 -6.43 12.45
CA TYR A 131 13.91 -6.06 13.77
C TYR A 131 14.71 -4.96 14.47
N SER A 132 16.03 -4.89 14.25
CA SER A 132 16.83 -3.77 14.79
C SER A 132 16.52 -2.47 14.08
N VAL A 133 16.30 -2.51 12.77
CA VAL A 133 15.85 -1.34 11.98
C VAL A 133 14.48 -0.87 12.45
N LEU A 134 13.53 -1.79 12.63
CA LEU A 134 12.19 -1.50 13.11
C LEU A 134 12.23 -0.81 14.49
N ARG A 135 13.02 -1.35 15.43
CA ARG A 135 13.19 -0.78 16.76
C ARG A 135 13.88 0.58 16.75
N ASN A 136 15.00 0.69 16.02
CA ASN A 136 15.87 1.87 16.10
C ASN A 136 15.36 3.04 15.23
N LYS A 137 14.81 2.76 14.04
CA LYS A 137 14.34 3.82 13.13
C LYS A 137 12.88 4.20 13.38
N LEU A 138 12.01 3.25 13.74
CA LEU A 138 10.60 3.51 13.99
C LEU A 138 10.25 3.61 15.47
N HIS A 139 11.24 3.49 16.37
CA HIS A 139 11.03 3.48 17.83
C HIS A 139 9.96 2.46 18.26
N TRP A 140 9.88 1.33 17.56
CA TRP A 140 8.85 0.33 17.74
C TRP A 140 8.89 -0.28 19.14
N GLY A 141 7.80 -0.10 19.90
CA GLY A 141 7.70 -0.62 21.26
C GLY A 141 8.63 0.03 22.29
N ILE A 142 9.22 1.19 22.00
CA ILE A 142 10.03 1.94 22.96
C ILE A 142 9.10 2.89 23.74
N SER A 143 9.07 2.73 25.08
CA SER A 143 8.33 3.66 25.93
C SER A 143 9.01 5.04 25.91
N PRO A 144 8.24 6.17 25.93
CA PRO A 144 8.78 7.51 26.05
C PRO A 144 9.64 7.74 27.31
N GLU A 145 9.44 6.92 28.35
CA GLU A 145 10.15 7.01 29.63
C GLU A 145 11.53 6.33 29.66
N SER A 146 11.95 5.71 28.56
CA SER A 146 13.24 4.98 28.45
C SER A 146 14.37 5.82 27.87
N LYS A 147 14.36 7.15 28.10
CA LYS A 147 15.48 8.06 27.80
C LYS A 147 16.26 8.41 29.03
#